data_a9457426fb6455f5bab93606d21a0298
#
_entry.id   a9457426fb6455f5bab93606d21a0298
#
_cell.length_a   1.000
_cell.length_b   1.000
_cell.length_c   1.000
_cell.angle_alpha   90.00
_cell.angle_beta   90.00
_cell.angle_gamma   90.00
#
_symmetry.space_group_name_H-M   'P 1'
#
loop_
_entity.id
_entity.type
_entity.pdbx_description
1 polymer ?
#
loop_
_entity_poly.entity_id
_entity_poly.type
_entity_poly.pdbx_seq_one_letter_code
_entity_poly.pdbx_strand_id
1 'polypeptide(L)'
;MEEKKFALLIDADNISSKYIKIIIEELSKYGTITYKRLYGDLTKPNNRSWKDALLSHSINPVQQYNYTSGKNSTDSAMIIDAMDILYSGSVNGFCLATSDSDFTRLAMRLRESGMTVIGMGEKKTPEPFRVSCERFVFIDLLQENLEGGKEESNKEEEDAVLPLPALETLISKIIMENGIDGFAMDIGELGSRITKYDPSFDIRNYGYTKFSKFLDNFKSLELKFTENTVTAILKDSDVTLKALEADIIGILNKCEKHTLSTGALSQKLIALHPSFDAAKYGYSRFSKLLNDLPSVKVTNLSRNVTLKPEYVKTKSKN
;
A
#
# COMPACT_ATOMS: atom_id res chain seq x y z
N MET A 1 2.57 -25.39 -10.44
CA MET A 1 1.84 -24.78 -9.29
C MET A 1 0.36 -25.02 -9.53
N GLU A 2 -0.35 -25.51 -8.53
CA GLU A 2 -1.80 -25.71 -8.62
C GLU A 2 -2.48 -24.33 -8.66
N GLU A 3 -3.43 -24.16 -9.59
CA GLU A 3 -4.15 -22.90 -9.76
C GLU A 3 -5.05 -22.64 -8.55
N LYS A 4 -4.97 -21.45 -7.97
CA LYS A 4 -5.78 -21.08 -6.80
C LYS A 4 -7.25 -21.04 -7.15
N LYS A 5 -8.11 -21.54 -6.25
CA LYS A 5 -9.57 -21.54 -6.37
C LYS A 5 -10.17 -20.45 -5.49
N PHE A 6 -11.10 -19.68 -6.03
CA PHE A 6 -11.74 -18.57 -5.32
C PHE A 6 -13.25 -18.74 -5.24
N ALA A 7 -13.82 -18.30 -4.13
CA ALA A 7 -15.25 -18.06 -3.97
C ALA A 7 -15.53 -16.57 -4.17
N LEU A 8 -16.38 -16.23 -5.15
CA LEU A 8 -16.91 -14.90 -5.39
C LEU A 8 -18.25 -14.76 -4.71
N LEU A 9 -18.33 -13.88 -3.70
CA LEU A 9 -19.52 -13.56 -2.95
C LEU A 9 -19.88 -12.10 -3.19
N ILE A 10 -21.07 -11.84 -3.72
CA ILE A 10 -21.51 -10.52 -4.20
C ILE A 10 -22.71 -10.06 -3.39
N ASP A 11 -22.59 -8.88 -2.81
CA ASP A 11 -23.66 -8.19 -2.11
C ASP A 11 -24.46 -7.33 -3.10
N ALA A 12 -25.67 -7.76 -3.46
CA ALA A 12 -26.51 -7.07 -4.43
C ALA A 12 -27.10 -5.74 -3.92
N ASP A 13 -27.15 -5.55 -2.62
CA ASP A 13 -27.68 -4.32 -2.02
C ASP A 13 -26.64 -3.18 -2.10
N ASN A 14 -25.33 -3.51 -2.19
CA ASN A 14 -24.22 -2.56 -2.20
C ASN A 14 -23.44 -2.50 -3.52
N ILE A 15 -23.60 -3.49 -4.42
CA ILE A 15 -22.89 -3.55 -5.70
C ILE A 15 -23.91 -3.53 -6.86
N SER A 16 -23.64 -2.72 -7.87
CA SER A 16 -24.46 -2.69 -9.08
C SER A 16 -24.06 -3.81 -10.05
N SER A 17 -25.04 -4.41 -10.73
CA SER A 17 -24.84 -5.43 -11.76
C SER A 17 -23.95 -4.99 -12.93
N LYS A 18 -23.83 -3.68 -13.19
CA LYS A 18 -22.96 -3.12 -14.23
C LYS A 18 -21.48 -3.51 -14.05
N TYR A 19 -21.05 -3.73 -12.80
CA TYR A 19 -19.66 -4.06 -12.48
C TYR A 19 -19.32 -5.54 -12.61
N ILE A 20 -20.30 -6.42 -12.85
CA ILE A 20 -20.05 -7.88 -12.78
C ILE A 20 -18.98 -8.37 -13.75
N LYS A 21 -18.94 -7.84 -14.95
CA LYS A 21 -17.93 -8.17 -15.94
C LYS A 21 -16.52 -7.85 -15.43
N ILE A 22 -16.34 -6.64 -14.88
CA ILE A 22 -15.05 -6.18 -14.34
C ILE A 22 -14.65 -7.03 -13.13
N ILE A 23 -15.59 -7.34 -12.22
CA ILE A 23 -15.35 -8.18 -11.05
C ILE A 23 -14.83 -9.56 -11.46
N ILE A 24 -15.48 -10.22 -12.43
CA ILE A 24 -15.07 -11.54 -12.90
C ILE A 24 -13.72 -11.49 -13.63
N GLU A 25 -13.51 -10.51 -14.52
CA GLU A 25 -12.25 -10.34 -15.25
C GLU A 25 -11.10 -10.06 -14.29
N GLU A 26 -11.32 -9.22 -13.28
CA GLU A 26 -10.28 -8.88 -12.29
C GLU A 26 -9.96 -10.09 -11.41
N LEU A 27 -10.97 -10.79 -10.88
CA LEU A 27 -10.77 -11.95 -10.02
C LEU A 27 -10.09 -13.11 -10.78
N SER A 28 -10.38 -13.29 -12.06
CA SER A 28 -9.78 -14.33 -12.90
C SER A 28 -8.25 -14.20 -13.05
N LYS A 29 -7.68 -13.03 -12.76
CA LYS A 29 -6.21 -12.83 -12.74
C LYS A 29 -5.53 -13.52 -11.55
N TYR A 30 -6.30 -13.84 -10.52
CA TYR A 30 -5.78 -14.44 -9.27
C TYR A 30 -5.97 -15.96 -9.23
N GLY A 31 -6.89 -16.50 -10.02
CA GLY A 31 -7.16 -17.93 -10.11
C GLY A 31 -8.57 -18.26 -10.63
N THR A 32 -8.92 -19.54 -10.55
CA THR A 32 -10.23 -20.04 -11.01
C THR A 32 -11.34 -19.71 -10.02
N ILE A 33 -12.47 -19.18 -10.52
CA ILE A 33 -13.64 -18.87 -9.70
C ILE A 33 -14.55 -20.12 -9.65
N THR A 34 -14.57 -20.80 -8.49
CA THR A 34 -15.35 -22.04 -8.32
C THR A 34 -16.75 -21.79 -7.75
N TYR A 35 -16.91 -20.76 -6.93
CA TYR A 35 -18.20 -20.31 -6.42
C TYR A 35 -18.48 -18.91 -6.94
N LYS A 36 -19.70 -18.70 -7.46
CA LYS A 36 -20.21 -17.37 -7.82
C LYS A 36 -21.59 -17.26 -7.21
N ARG A 37 -21.73 -16.49 -6.14
CA ARG A 37 -22.99 -16.31 -5.39
C ARG A 37 -23.33 -14.84 -5.25
N LEU A 38 -24.61 -14.53 -5.47
CA LEU A 38 -25.20 -13.21 -5.28
C LEU A 38 -26.19 -13.25 -4.13
N TYR A 39 -26.01 -12.39 -3.16
CA TYR A 39 -26.87 -12.29 -1.98
C TYR A 39 -27.70 -11.02 -2.07
N GLY A 40 -29.00 -11.13 -1.80
CA GLY A 40 -29.89 -9.99 -1.80
C GLY A 40 -31.34 -10.34 -2.05
N ASP A 41 -32.21 -9.33 -1.93
CA ASP A 41 -33.59 -9.46 -2.30
C ASP A 41 -33.80 -9.05 -3.77
N LEU A 42 -33.86 -10.04 -4.65
CA LEU A 42 -34.02 -9.83 -6.11
C LEU A 42 -35.43 -9.37 -6.50
N THR A 43 -36.37 -9.34 -5.56
CA THR A 43 -37.71 -8.80 -5.81
C THR A 43 -37.73 -7.28 -5.76
N LYS A 44 -36.71 -6.67 -5.13
CA LYS A 44 -36.59 -5.21 -5.07
C LYS A 44 -36.33 -4.64 -6.48
N PRO A 45 -36.95 -3.45 -6.79
CA PRO A 45 -36.73 -2.80 -8.10
C PRO A 45 -35.28 -2.56 -8.47
N ASN A 46 -34.45 -2.18 -7.50
CA ASN A 46 -33.04 -1.88 -7.69
C ASN A 46 -32.21 -3.12 -8.09
N ASN A 47 -32.65 -4.31 -7.72
CA ASN A 47 -31.95 -5.55 -7.98
C ASN A 47 -32.42 -6.27 -9.25
N ARG A 48 -33.38 -5.71 -10.00
CA ARG A 48 -33.92 -6.31 -11.24
C ARG A 48 -32.85 -6.48 -12.32
N SER A 49 -31.90 -5.56 -12.40
CA SER A 49 -30.80 -5.60 -13.36
C SER A 49 -29.88 -6.81 -13.18
N TRP A 50 -29.90 -7.45 -12.00
CA TRP A 50 -29.14 -8.66 -11.73
C TRP A 50 -29.67 -9.89 -12.47
N LYS A 51 -30.94 -9.91 -12.85
CA LYS A 51 -31.57 -11.09 -13.51
C LYS A 51 -30.80 -11.54 -14.76
N ASP A 52 -30.47 -10.60 -15.65
CA ASP A 52 -29.73 -10.90 -16.87
C ASP A 52 -28.27 -11.25 -16.58
N ALA A 53 -27.66 -10.58 -15.61
CA ALA A 53 -26.30 -10.84 -15.16
C ALA A 53 -26.12 -12.24 -14.54
N LEU A 54 -27.10 -12.71 -13.76
CA LEU A 54 -27.09 -14.05 -13.17
C LEU A 54 -26.99 -15.14 -14.24
N LEU A 55 -27.80 -15.00 -15.29
CA LEU A 55 -27.85 -15.99 -16.40
C LEU A 55 -26.57 -15.93 -17.24
N SER A 56 -26.15 -14.73 -17.66
CA SER A 56 -25.01 -14.56 -18.57
C SER A 56 -23.66 -14.92 -17.93
N HIS A 57 -23.54 -14.85 -16.60
CA HIS A 57 -22.29 -15.11 -15.88
C HIS A 57 -22.32 -16.37 -15.00
N SER A 58 -23.42 -17.16 -15.07
CA SER A 58 -23.62 -18.37 -14.25
C SER A 58 -23.42 -18.12 -12.77
N ILE A 59 -24.13 -17.12 -12.23
CA ILE A 59 -24.10 -16.73 -10.83
C ILE A 59 -25.31 -17.33 -10.12
N ASN A 60 -25.10 -17.99 -8.98
CA ASN A 60 -26.16 -18.57 -8.17
C ASN A 60 -26.75 -17.50 -7.23
N PRO A 61 -28.06 -17.15 -7.37
CA PRO A 61 -28.70 -16.24 -6.48
C PRO A 61 -29.02 -16.92 -5.14
N VAL A 62 -28.72 -16.24 -4.05
CA VAL A 62 -29.11 -16.58 -2.68
C VAL A 62 -30.14 -15.55 -2.25
N GLN A 63 -31.41 -15.86 -2.55
CA GLN A 63 -32.53 -14.96 -2.27
C GLN A 63 -32.75 -14.79 -0.78
N GLN A 64 -32.77 -13.56 -0.30
CA GLN A 64 -33.10 -13.20 1.07
C GLN A 64 -34.34 -12.32 1.11
N TYR A 65 -35.34 -12.74 1.89
CA TYR A 65 -36.52 -11.93 2.15
C TYR A 65 -36.33 -11.17 3.46
N ASN A 66 -36.48 -9.86 3.43
CA ASN A 66 -36.47 -9.06 4.63
C ASN A 66 -37.81 -9.20 5.37
N TYR A 67 -37.86 -9.99 6.43
CA TYR A 67 -39.06 -10.12 7.26
C TYR A 67 -39.41 -8.84 8.02
N THR A 68 -38.43 -7.96 8.24
CA THR A 68 -38.58 -6.62 8.85
C THR A 68 -37.60 -5.67 8.16
N SER A 69 -38.08 -4.48 7.78
CA SER A 69 -37.22 -3.45 7.19
C SER A 69 -36.08 -3.06 8.14
N GLY A 70 -34.86 -2.93 7.60
CA GLY A 70 -33.68 -2.48 8.33
C GLY A 70 -32.92 -3.56 9.12
N LYS A 71 -33.12 -4.86 8.82
CA LYS A 71 -32.30 -5.93 9.39
C LYS A 71 -31.35 -6.51 8.34
N ASN A 72 -30.09 -6.78 8.75
CA ASN A 72 -28.97 -7.29 7.96
C ASN A 72 -29.14 -8.79 7.61
N SER A 73 -30.28 -9.18 7.02
CA SER A 73 -30.54 -10.58 6.69
C SER A 73 -29.68 -11.06 5.52
N THR A 74 -29.38 -10.18 4.56
CA THR A 74 -28.49 -10.44 3.43
C THR A 74 -27.06 -10.66 3.92
N ASP A 75 -26.55 -9.80 4.79
CA ASP A 75 -25.20 -9.87 5.34
C ASP A 75 -25.00 -11.15 6.13
N SER A 76 -25.98 -11.50 7.00
CA SER A 76 -25.93 -12.74 7.77
C SER A 76 -25.88 -13.98 6.88
N ALA A 77 -26.65 -14.00 5.79
CA ALA A 77 -26.63 -15.12 4.84
C ALA A 77 -25.29 -15.25 4.13
N MET A 78 -24.72 -14.11 3.70
CA MET A 78 -23.39 -14.09 3.05
C MET A 78 -22.28 -14.55 4.04
N ILE A 79 -22.36 -14.11 5.31
CA ILE A 79 -21.39 -14.50 6.34
C ILE A 79 -21.47 -16.02 6.62
N ILE A 80 -22.67 -16.56 6.84
CA ILE A 80 -22.87 -17.99 7.11
C ILE A 80 -22.32 -18.82 5.96
N ASP A 81 -22.71 -18.48 4.74
CA ASP A 81 -22.30 -19.21 3.55
C ASP A 81 -20.78 -19.12 3.29
N ALA A 82 -20.17 -17.96 3.54
CA ALA A 82 -18.72 -17.81 3.51
C ALA A 82 -18.01 -18.76 4.49
N MET A 83 -18.56 -18.89 5.71
CA MET A 83 -18.01 -19.79 6.72
C MET A 83 -18.20 -21.26 6.33
N ASP A 84 -19.33 -21.64 5.75
CA ASP A 84 -19.58 -23.00 5.23
C ASP A 84 -18.59 -23.35 4.10
N ILE A 85 -18.36 -22.43 3.16
CA ILE A 85 -17.37 -22.61 2.09
C ILE A 85 -15.95 -22.71 2.69
N LEU A 86 -15.60 -21.88 3.68
CA LEU A 86 -14.31 -21.95 4.37
C LEU A 86 -14.08 -23.36 4.97
N TYR A 87 -15.04 -23.86 5.72
CA TYR A 87 -14.93 -25.17 6.39
C TYR A 87 -14.99 -26.35 5.43
N SER A 88 -15.53 -26.18 4.21
CA SER A 88 -15.47 -27.22 3.17
C SER A 88 -14.04 -27.46 2.66
N GLY A 89 -13.11 -26.52 2.87
CA GLY A 89 -11.73 -26.61 2.39
C GLY A 89 -11.59 -26.60 0.85
N SER A 90 -12.64 -26.21 0.13
CA SER A 90 -12.72 -26.32 -1.34
C SER A 90 -12.09 -25.16 -2.10
N VAL A 91 -11.70 -24.07 -1.41
CA VAL A 91 -11.14 -22.85 -2.00
C VAL A 91 -9.86 -22.43 -1.29
N ASN A 92 -9.03 -21.63 -1.98
CA ASN A 92 -7.82 -21.03 -1.45
C ASN A 92 -8.01 -19.55 -1.09
N GLY A 93 -9.13 -18.96 -1.50
CA GLY A 93 -9.43 -17.57 -1.22
C GLY A 93 -10.86 -17.17 -1.51
N PHE A 94 -11.18 -15.95 -1.10
CA PHE A 94 -12.48 -15.33 -1.24
C PHE A 94 -12.36 -13.97 -1.92
N CYS A 95 -13.31 -13.66 -2.77
CA CYS A 95 -13.58 -12.30 -3.21
C CYS A 95 -14.89 -11.83 -2.59
N LEU A 96 -14.81 -10.76 -1.80
CA LEU A 96 -15.94 -10.10 -1.19
C LEU A 96 -16.26 -8.85 -2.01
N ALA A 97 -17.31 -8.91 -2.84
CA ALA A 97 -17.74 -7.78 -3.65
C ALA A 97 -18.84 -7.02 -2.89
N THR A 98 -18.43 -6.02 -2.13
CA THR A 98 -19.29 -5.15 -1.31
C THR A 98 -18.57 -3.85 -0.97
N SER A 99 -19.31 -2.80 -0.67
CA SER A 99 -18.80 -1.52 -0.10
C SER A 99 -19.19 -1.34 1.36
N ASP A 100 -19.71 -2.39 2.02
CA ASP A 100 -20.16 -2.33 3.40
C ASP A 100 -19.08 -2.75 4.38
N SER A 101 -18.86 -1.91 5.39
CA SER A 101 -17.90 -2.16 6.48
C SER A 101 -18.31 -3.29 7.43
N ASP A 102 -19.59 -3.73 7.43
CA ASP A 102 -20.07 -4.81 8.28
C ASP A 102 -19.37 -6.15 7.96
N PHE A 103 -18.86 -6.30 6.72
CA PHE A 103 -18.05 -7.44 6.30
C PHE A 103 -16.58 -7.40 6.76
N THR A 104 -16.13 -6.35 7.45
CA THR A 104 -14.76 -6.24 7.98
C THR A 104 -14.38 -7.46 8.84
N ARG A 105 -15.28 -7.88 9.73
CA ARG A 105 -15.05 -9.04 10.59
C ARG A 105 -14.96 -10.35 9.83
N LEU A 106 -15.76 -10.51 8.77
CA LEU A 106 -15.68 -11.66 7.89
C LEU A 106 -14.33 -11.72 7.19
N ALA A 107 -13.89 -10.60 6.58
CA ALA A 107 -12.60 -10.53 5.90
C ALA A 107 -11.43 -10.89 6.83
N MET A 108 -11.42 -10.35 8.05
CA MET A 108 -10.43 -10.68 9.08
C MET A 108 -10.45 -12.17 9.42
N ARG A 109 -11.64 -12.76 9.66
CA ARG A 109 -11.78 -14.17 10.03
C ARG A 109 -11.30 -15.11 8.93
N LEU A 110 -11.60 -14.80 7.66
CA LEU A 110 -11.12 -15.57 6.51
C LEU A 110 -9.58 -15.51 6.42
N ARG A 111 -8.97 -14.32 6.59
CA ARG A 111 -7.51 -14.18 6.61
C ARG A 111 -6.85 -14.90 7.77
N GLU A 112 -7.42 -14.85 8.96
CA GLU A 112 -6.94 -15.63 10.13
C GLU A 112 -6.91 -17.13 9.84
N SER A 113 -7.80 -17.61 8.96
CA SER A 113 -7.84 -19.00 8.51
C SER A 113 -6.88 -19.31 7.36
N GLY A 114 -6.00 -18.36 6.99
CA GLY A 114 -5.02 -18.53 5.92
C GLY A 114 -5.56 -18.34 4.51
N MET A 115 -6.79 -17.82 4.36
CA MET A 115 -7.38 -17.56 3.04
C MET A 115 -6.86 -16.26 2.44
N THR A 116 -6.60 -16.24 1.14
CA THR A 116 -6.42 -15.00 0.37
C THR A 116 -7.77 -14.28 0.28
N VAL A 117 -7.85 -13.05 0.78
CA VAL A 117 -9.09 -12.25 0.71
C VAL A 117 -8.89 -11.03 -0.17
N ILE A 118 -9.68 -10.97 -1.25
CA ILE A 118 -9.73 -9.84 -2.18
C ILE A 118 -11.05 -9.11 -1.96
N GLY A 119 -10.98 -7.84 -1.55
CA GLY A 119 -12.14 -6.96 -1.51
C GLY A 119 -12.35 -6.26 -2.86
N MET A 120 -13.57 -6.13 -3.31
CA MET A 120 -13.94 -5.35 -4.48
C MET A 120 -15.14 -4.46 -4.15
N GLY A 121 -14.96 -3.14 -4.24
CA GLY A 121 -16.00 -2.17 -3.89
C GLY A 121 -15.78 -0.83 -4.57
N GLU A 122 -16.67 0.12 -4.30
CA GLU A 122 -16.58 1.47 -4.82
C GLU A 122 -15.66 2.35 -3.94
N LYS A 123 -15.23 3.52 -4.44
CA LYS A 123 -14.40 4.52 -3.71
C LYS A 123 -14.94 4.85 -2.31
N LYS A 124 -16.26 4.88 -2.16
CA LYS A 124 -16.93 5.16 -0.88
C LYS A 124 -16.70 4.09 0.21
N THR A 125 -16.08 2.96 -0.14
CA THR A 125 -15.84 1.85 0.80
C THR A 125 -14.95 2.29 1.95
N PRO A 126 -15.40 2.12 3.22
CA PRO A 126 -14.64 2.55 4.39
C PRO A 126 -13.28 1.85 4.52
N GLU A 127 -12.28 2.62 4.98
CA GLU A 127 -10.92 2.15 5.18
C GLU A 127 -10.82 0.85 6.02
N PRO A 128 -11.56 0.68 7.14
CA PRO A 128 -11.49 -0.54 7.95
C PRO A 128 -11.74 -1.82 7.15
N PHE A 129 -12.68 -1.80 6.19
CA PHE A 129 -12.92 -2.96 5.33
C PHE A 129 -11.79 -3.15 4.30
N ARG A 130 -11.33 -2.06 3.69
CA ARG A 130 -10.24 -2.11 2.71
C ARG A 130 -8.97 -2.73 3.28
N VAL A 131 -8.53 -2.28 4.45
CA VAL A 131 -7.30 -2.77 5.11
C VAL A 131 -7.47 -4.17 5.72
N SER A 132 -8.69 -4.63 5.96
CA SER A 132 -8.96 -5.99 6.40
C SER A 132 -8.73 -7.03 5.30
N CYS A 133 -8.74 -6.64 4.03
CA CYS A 133 -8.43 -7.49 2.89
C CYS A 133 -6.92 -7.62 2.67
N GLU A 134 -6.49 -8.68 1.98
CA GLU A 134 -5.10 -8.80 1.49
C GLU A 134 -4.86 -7.87 0.29
N ARG A 135 -5.91 -7.67 -0.51
CA ARG A 135 -5.96 -6.73 -1.62
C ARG A 135 -7.36 -6.15 -1.74
N PHE A 136 -7.45 -4.87 -2.09
CA PHE A 136 -8.71 -4.20 -2.36
C PHE A 136 -8.69 -3.54 -3.75
N VAL A 137 -9.79 -3.68 -4.50
CA VAL A 137 -9.91 -3.16 -5.86
C VAL A 137 -11.11 -2.23 -5.94
N PHE A 138 -10.87 -0.99 -6.38
CA PHE A 138 -11.93 -0.02 -6.66
C PHE A 138 -12.53 -0.29 -8.03
N ILE A 139 -13.74 -0.87 -8.07
CA ILE A 139 -14.39 -1.31 -9.31
C ILE A 139 -14.94 -0.15 -10.15
N ASP A 140 -15.35 0.93 -9.51
CA ASP A 140 -15.79 2.18 -10.14
C ASP A 140 -14.65 2.85 -10.87
N LEU A 141 -13.47 3.00 -10.25
CA LEU A 141 -12.28 3.54 -10.90
C LEU A 141 -11.83 2.71 -12.10
N LEU A 142 -11.93 1.38 -11.99
CA LEU A 142 -11.58 0.52 -13.12
C LEU A 142 -12.54 0.70 -14.29
N GLN A 143 -13.84 0.89 -14.03
CA GLN A 143 -14.82 1.14 -15.08
C GLN A 143 -14.60 2.49 -15.75
N GLU A 144 -14.40 3.57 -14.97
CA GLU A 144 -14.10 4.91 -15.49
C GLU A 144 -12.87 4.90 -16.42
N ASN A 145 -11.82 4.19 -16.03
CA ASN A 145 -10.61 4.06 -16.85
C ASN A 145 -10.85 3.30 -18.17
N LEU A 146 -11.78 2.33 -18.20
CA LEU A 146 -12.12 1.57 -19.40
C LEU A 146 -13.01 2.39 -20.35
N GLU A 147 -13.89 3.22 -19.83
CA GLU A 147 -14.81 4.06 -20.62
C GLU A 147 -14.16 5.35 -21.12
N GLY A 148 -12.89 5.62 -20.78
CA GLY A 148 -12.13 6.78 -21.22
C GLY A 148 -12.59 8.10 -20.58
N GLY A 149 -13.33 8.04 -19.51
CA GLY A 149 -13.84 9.20 -18.77
C GLY A 149 -12.75 9.84 -17.91
N LYS A 150 -12.33 11.04 -18.29
CA LYS A 150 -11.73 12.01 -17.37
C LYS A 150 -12.87 12.87 -16.85
N GLU A 151 -13.57 12.45 -15.82
CA GLU A 151 -14.39 13.38 -15.03
C GLU A 151 -13.50 13.93 -13.91
N GLU A 152 -13.51 15.26 -13.77
CA GLU A 152 -12.86 15.96 -12.67
C GLU A 152 -13.47 15.45 -11.35
N SER A 153 -12.67 14.74 -10.58
CA SER A 153 -13.09 14.21 -9.28
C SER A 153 -13.45 15.34 -8.32
N ASN A 154 -14.62 15.26 -7.72
CA ASN A 154 -15.03 16.14 -6.63
C ASN A 154 -14.07 15.98 -5.45
N LYS A 155 -13.74 17.09 -4.78
CA LYS A 155 -12.75 17.16 -3.68
C LYS A 155 -13.02 16.24 -2.48
N GLU A 156 -14.23 15.69 -2.33
CA GLU A 156 -14.59 14.76 -1.25
C GLU A 156 -14.22 13.31 -1.54
N GLU A 157 -13.77 12.99 -2.76
CA GLU A 157 -13.38 11.63 -3.19
C GLU A 157 -11.86 11.39 -3.13
N GLU A 158 -11.05 12.40 -2.79
CA GLU A 158 -9.58 12.30 -2.75
C GLU A 158 -9.04 11.42 -1.61
N ASP A 159 -9.84 11.11 -0.58
CA ASP A 159 -9.39 10.33 0.59
C ASP A 159 -9.29 8.81 0.36
N ALA A 160 -9.84 8.30 -0.74
CA ALA A 160 -9.85 6.85 -1.00
C ALA A 160 -8.50 6.32 -1.54
N VAL A 161 -7.72 7.16 -2.20
CA VAL A 161 -6.43 6.81 -2.82
C VAL A 161 -5.32 7.64 -2.18
N LEU A 162 -4.20 7.02 -1.85
CA LEU A 162 -3.06 7.75 -1.27
C LEU A 162 -2.59 8.88 -2.20
N PRO A 163 -2.49 10.13 -1.72
CA PRO A 163 -1.97 11.24 -2.52
C PRO A 163 -0.54 10.98 -2.99
N LEU A 164 -0.20 11.37 -4.23
CA LEU A 164 1.13 11.16 -4.80
C LEU A 164 2.30 11.59 -3.89
N PRO A 165 2.26 12.74 -3.17
CA PRO A 165 3.34 13.12 -2.26
C PRO A 165 3.51 12.17 -1.07
N ALA A 166 2.40 11.66 -0.51
CA ALA A 166 2.42 10.69 0.58
C ALA A 166 2.97 9.34 0.09
N LEU A 167 2.59 8.94 -1.13
CA LEU A 167 3.09 7.72 -1.75
C LEU A 167 4.59 7.82 -2.09
N GLU A 168 5.08 8.98 -2.57
CA GLU A 168 6.51 9.21 -2.80
C GLU A 168 7.32 9.08 -1.51
N THR A 169 6.80 9.61 -0.41
CA THR A 169 7.39 9.48 0.93
C THR A 169 7.42 8.00 1.37
N LEU A 170 6.33 7.28 1.18
CA LEU A 170 6.23 5.85 1.50
C LEU A 170 7.22 5.02 0.68
N ILE A 171 7.28 5.24 -0.64
CA ILE A 171 8.22 4.57 -1.55
C ILE A 171 9.66 4.80 -1.10
N SER A 172 10.02 6.05 -0.84
CA SER A 172 11.36 6.40 -0.36
C SER A 172 11.70 5.69 0.95
N LYS A 173 10.76 5.65 1.89
CA LYS A 173 10.92 4.93 3.16
C LYS A 173 11.12 3.42 2.95
N ILE A 174 10.30 2.79 2.11
CA ILE A 174 10.41 1.35 1.81
C ILE A 174 11.80 1.02 1.21
N ILE A 175 12.28 1.84 0.27
CA ILE A 175 13.60 1.63 -0.35
C ILE A 175 14.72 1.82 0.68
N MET A 176 14.64 2.85 1.54
CA MET A 176 15.65 3.08 2.58
C MET A 176 15.72 1.94 3.60
N GLU A 177 14.58 1.40 4.01
CA GLU A 177 14.53 0.36 5.05
C GLU A 177 14.88 -1.04 4.51
N ASN A 178 14.63 -1.32 3.24
CA ASN A 178 14.68 -2.68 2.70
C ASN A 178 15.48 -2.82 1.41
N GLY A 179 15.92 -1.72 0.83
CA GLY A 179 16.66 -1.71 -0.43
C GLY A 179 18.13 -2.12 -0.26
N ILE A 180 18.77 -2.44 -1.38
CA ILE A 180 20.20 -2.70 -1.44
C ILE A 180 20.94 -1.41 -1.05
N ASP A 181 21.77 -1.49 -0.01
CA ASP A 181 22.48 -0.35 0.59
C ASP A 181 21.57 0.83 1.00
N GLY A 182 20.26 0.60 1.14
CA GLY A 182 19.27 1.64 1.46
C GLY A 182 18.91 2.57 0.31
N PHE A 183 19.31 2.27 -0.93
CA PHE A 183 19.11 3.18 -2.07
C PHE A 183 18.43 2.56 -3.28
N ALA A 184 18.48 1.27 -3.46
CA ALA A 184 18.00 0.60 -4.66
C ALA A 184 17.12 -0.60 -4.35
N MET A 185 16.03 -0.76 -5.09
CA MET A 185 15.11 -1.90 -4.95
C MET A 185 14.56 -2.30 -6.31
N ASP A 186 14.40 -3.62 -6.54
CA ASP A 186 13.65 -4.12 -7.69
C ASP A 186 12.21 -3.62 -7.65
N ILE A 187 11.68 -3.17 -8.80
CA ILE A 187 10.33 -2.58 -8.84
C ILE A 187 9.22 -3.60 -8.54
N GLY A 188 9.41 -4.88 -8.84
CA GLY A 188 8.46 -5.94 -8.49
C GLY A 188 8.38 -6.14 -6.97
N GLU A 189 9.54 -6.16 -6.29
CA GLU A 189 9.60 -6.18 -4.84
C GLU A 189 8.99 -4.92 -4.24
N LEU A 190 9.31 -3.73 -4.78
CA LEU A 190 8.75 -2.46 -4.35
C LEU A 190 7.23 -2.47 -4.43
N GLY A 191 6.66 -2.88 -5.57
CA GLY A 191 5.21 -2.99 -5.76
C GLY A 191 4.56 -3.93 -4.74
N SER A 192 5.16 -5.08 -4.49
CA SER A 192 4.69 -6.03 -3.49
C SER A 192 4.67 -5.45 -2.08
N ARG A 193 5.70 -4.66 -1.72
CA ARG A 193 5.79 -4.03 -0.40
C ARG A 193 4.79 -2.89 -0.23
N ILE A 194 4.58 -2.08 -1.28
CA ILE A 194 3.56 -1.02 -1.26
C ILE A 194 2.17 -1.64 -1.05
N THR A 195 1.84 -2.72 -1.80
CA THR A 195 0.54 -3.41 -1.65
C THR A 195 0.36 -4.03 -0.26
N LYS A 196 1.44 -4.48 0.40
CA LYS A 196 1.36 -4.96 1.80
C LYS A 196 1.09 -3.83 2.79
N TYR A 197 1.56 -2.62 2.49
CA TYR A 197 1.31 -1.43 3.32
C TYR A 197 -0.10 -0.89 3.08
N ASP A 198 -0.50 -0.75 1.81
CA ASP A 198 -1.82 -0.31 1.39
C ASP A 198 -2.43 -1.35 0.42
N PRO A 199 -3.35 -2.21 0.89
CA PRO A 199 -4.01 -3.20 0.04
C PRO A 199 -4.79 -2.61 -1.14
N SER A 200 -5.19 -1.34 -1.08
CA SER A 200 -5.91 -0.64 -2.14
C SER A 200 -5.00 0.00 -3.19
N PHE A 201 -3.66 -0.09 -3.01
CA PHE A 201 -2.72 0.45 -3.97
C PHE A 201 -2.82 -0.26 -5.32
N ASP A 202 -3.16 0.50 -6.33
CA ASP A 202 -3.15 0.08 -7.74
C ASP A 202 -2.79 1.27 -8.62
N ILE A 203 -1.81 1.11 -9.51
CA ILE A 203 -1.36 2.18 -10.41
C ILE A 203 -2.45 2.66 -11.37
N ARG A 204 -3.45 1.79 -11.62
CA ARG A 204 -4.61 2.13 -12.46
C ARG A 204 -5.47 3.22 -11.81
N ASN A 205 -5.50 3.30 -10.48
CA ASN A 205 -6.17 4.37 -9.75
C ASN A 205 -5.53 5.75 -9.99
N TYR A 206 -4.28 5.76 -10.48
CA TYR A 206 -3.54 6.97 -10.85
C TYR A 206 -3.44 7.17 -12.39
N GLY A 207 -4.18 6.36 -13.18
CA GLY A 207 -4.20 6.46 -14.65
C GLY A 207 -3.03 5.79 -15.36
N TYR A 208 -2.25 4.93 -14.69
CA TYR A 208 -1.09 4.27 -15.27
C TYR A 208 -1.33 2.79 -15.53
N THR A 209 -0.78 2.27 -16.64
CA THR A 209 -0.83 0.85 -17.00
C THR A 209 0.47 0.10 -16.74
N LYS A 210 1.60 0.84 -16.57
CA LYS A 210 2.93 0.26 -16.32
C LYS A 210 3.53 0.88 -15.06
N PHE A 211 3.96 0.03 -14.13
CA PHE A 211 4.53 0.47 -12.85
C PHE A 211 5.80 1.31 -13.04
N SER A 212 6.66 0.95 -13.99
CA SER A 212 7.85 1.76 -14.31
C SER A 212 7.50 3.18 -14.77
N LYS A 213 6.45 3.34 -15.60
CA LYS A 213 6.01 4.68 -16.02
C LYS A 213 5.41 5.48 -14.86
N PHE A 214 4.73 4.80 -13.95
CA PHE A 214 4.20 5.40 -12.74
C PHE A 214 5.33 5.92 -11.84
N LEU A 215 6.36 5.09 -11.60
CA LEU A 215 7.52 5.47 -10.79
C LEU A 215 8.36 6.60 -11.40
N ASP A 216 8.40 6.71 -12.71
CA ASP A 216 9.16 7.76 -13.45
C ASP A 216 8.62 9.19 -13.19
N ASN A 217 7.39 9.32 -12.64
CA ASN A 217 6.84 10.63 -12.26
C ASN A 217 7.40 11.17 -10.94
N PHE A 218 8.01 10.33 -10.13
CA PHE A 218 8.57 10.76 -8.85
C PHE A 218 9.97 11.34 -9.04
N LYS A 219 10.14 12.59 -8.64
CA LYS A 219 11.43 13.32 -8.80
C LYS A 219 12.55 12.70 -7.95
N SER A 220 12.19 12.06 -6.86
CA SER A 220 13.12 11.38 -5.93
C SER A 220 13.64 10.06 -6.47
N LEU A 221 13.11 9.53 -7.58
CA LEU A 221 13.47 8.23 -8.11
C LEU A 221 14.20 8.33 -9.45
N GLU A 222 15.12 7.42 -9.68
CA GLU A 222 15.72 7.08 -10.96
C GLU A 222 15.48 5.60 -11.26
N LEU A 223 15.08 5.28 -12.49
CA LEU A 223 14.89 3.90 -12.91
C LEU A 223 16.09 3.41 -13.73
N LYS A 224 16.73 2.36 -13.26
CA LYS A 224 17.78 1.68 -14.00
C LYS A 224 17.25 0.40 -14.64
N PHE A 225 17.33 0.34 -15.96
CA PHE A 225 16.88 -0.80 -16.74
C PHE A 225 18.09 -1.71 -17.00
N THR A 226 17.94 -2.99 -16.69
CA THR A 226 18.87 -4.07 -17.05
C THR A 226 18.14 -5.07 -17.93
N GLU A 227 18.83 -6.05 -18.53
CA GLU A 227 18.22 -6.99 -19.47
C GLU A 227 16.95 -7.70 -18.92
N ASN A 228 16.92 -8.01 -17.61
CA ASN A 228 15.84 -8.78 -16.99
C ASN A 228 15.13 -8.09 -15.83
N THR A 229 15.60 -6.93 -15.37
CA THR A 229 15.07 -6.28 -14.19
C THR A 229 15.04 -4.76 -14.34
N VAL A 230 14.11 -4.14 -13.65
CA VAL A 230 14.05 -2.69 -13.49
C VAL A 230 14.22 -2.37 -12.01
N THR A 231 15.21 -1.56 -11.70
CA THR A 231 15.54 -1.16 -10.33
C THR A 231 15.18 0.30 -10.12
N ALA A 232 14.40 0.58 -9.10
CA ALA A 232 14.17 1.94 -8.61
C ALA A 232 15.32 2.33 -7.68
N ILE A 233 15.94 3.46 -7.97
CA ILE A 233 17.06 4.02 -7.21
C ILE A 233 16.60 5.36 -6.68
N LEU A 234 16.79 5.60 -5.38
CA LEU A 234 16.59 6.94 -4.83
C LEU A 234 17.63 7.86 -5.44
N LYS A 235 17.18 8.85 -6.21
CA LYS A 235 18.04 9.95 -6.60
C LYS A 235 18.52 10.58 -5.32
N ASP A 236 19.82 10.75 -5.19
CA ASP A 236 20.43 11.42 -4.05
C ASP A 236 19.59 12.63 -3.64
N SER A 237 18.84 12.48 -2.55
CA SER A 237 18.51 13.63 -1.74
C SER A 237 19.83 14.07 -1.15
N ASP A 238 20.52 14.97 -1.78
CA ASP A 238 21.77 15.66 -1.49
C ASP A 238 22.82 14.97 -0.59
N VAL A 239 22.49 13.92 0.20
CA VAL A 239 23.43 13.21 1.07
C VAL A 239 23.01 11.77 1.31
N THR A 240 23.77 10.82 0.81
CA THR A 240 23.69 9.41 1.28
C THR A 240 24.01 9.35 2.77
N LEU A 241 23.55 8.34 3.53
CA LEU A 241 23.89 8.20 4.95
C LEU A 241 25.43 8.19 5.13
N LYS A 242 26.18 7.59 4.20
CA LYS A 242 27.65 7.61 4.17
C LYS A 242 28.23 9.00 3.88
N ALA A 243 27.63 9.75 2.94
CA ALA A 243 28.05 11.12 2.64
C ALA A 243 27.67 12.06 3.80
N LEU A 244 26.47 11.89 4.39
CA LEU A 244 26.09 12.59 5.62
C LEU A 244 27.06 12.31 6.77
N GLU A 245 27.45 11.04 6.94
CA GLU A 245 28.46 10.64 7.93
C GLU A 245 29.81 11.31 7.64
N ALA A 246 30.24 11.35 6.38
CA ALA A 246 31.46 12.03 5.96
C ALA A 246 31.41 13.54 6.26
N ASP A 247 30.26 14.19 6.03
CA ASP A 247 30.07 15.60 6.37
C ASP A 247 30.07 15.84 7.88
N ILE A 248 29.42 14.96 8.65
CA ILE A 248 29.46 15.00 10.12
C ILE A 248 30.91 14.87 10.63
N ILE A 249 31.66 13.90 10.08
CA ILE A 249 33.10 13.72 10.38
C ILE A 249 33.87 14.99 10.02
N GLY A 250 33.60 15.57 8.84
CA GLY A 250 34.23 16.80 8.37
C GLY A 250 33.96 18.01 9.28
N ILE A 251 32.70 18.16 9.72
CA ILE A 251 32.29 19.24 10.64
C ILE A 251 32.97 19.06 11.99
N LEU A 252 32.96 17.83 12.56
CA LEU A 252 33.51 17.57 13.87
C LEU A 252 35.05 17.67 13.89
N ASN A 253 35.73 17.29 12.80
CA ASN A 253 37.19 17.45 12.66
C ASN A 253 37.63 18.92 12.64
N LYS A 254 36.76 19.85 12.22
CA LYS A 254 37.02 21.30 12.27
C LYS A 254 36.85 21.93 13.66
N CYS A 255 36.32 21.18 14.62
CA CYS A 255 36.08 21.65 15.98
C CYS A 255 37.24 21.32 16.92
N GLU A 256 37.62 22.24 17.84
CA GLU A 256 38.81 22.10 18.73
C GLU A 256 38.80 20.81 19.55
N LYS A 257 37.65 20.34 20.00
CA LYS A 257 37.52 19.09 20.82
C LYS A 257 36.83 17.96 20.07
N HIS A 258 36.69 18.06 18.74
CA HIS A 258 35.93 17.10 17.92
C HIS A 258 34.54 16.81 18.48
N THR A 259 33.93 17.82 19.16
CA THR A 259 32.64 17.70 19.85
C THR A 259 31.80 18.94 19.57
N LEU A 260 30.51 18.71 19.30
CA LEU A 260 29.50 19.76 19.17
C LEU A 260 28.22 19.34 19.92
N SER A 261 27.39 20.34 20.27
CA SER A 261 26.01 20.05 20.68
C SER A 261 25.20 19.51 19.48
N THR A 262 24.25 18.61 19.75
CA THR A 262 23.37 18.05 18.71
C THR A 262 22.66 19.15 17.92
N GLY A 263 22.22 20.23 18.59
CA GLY A 263 21.59 21.37 17.94
C GLY A 263 22.53 22.16 17.02
N ALA A 264 23.77 22.43 17.47
CA ALA A 264 24.78 23.11 16.64
C ALA A 264 25.21 22.28 15.44
N LEU A 265 25.30 20.95 15.59
CA LEU A 265 25.58 20.04 14.48
C LEU A 265 24.43 20.04 13.47
N SER A 266 23.17 19.99 13.95
CA SER A 266 22.00 20.06 13.10
C SER A 266 21.94 21.37 12.28
N GLN A 267 22.21 22.51 12.90
CA GLN A 267 22.25 23.80 12.20
C GLN A 267 23.35 23.84 11.12
N LYS A 268 24.53 23.28 11.40
CA LYS A 268 25.61 23.21 10.41
C LYS A 268 25.28 22.27 9.25
N LEU A 269 24.58 21.16 9.52
CA LEU A 269 24.10 20.26 8.48
C LEU A 269 23.02 20.90 7.63
N ILE A 270 22.06 21.61 8.23
CA ILE A 270 21.02 22.36 7.49
C ILE A 270 21.66 23.47 6.63
N ALA A 271 22.73 24.10 7.08
CA ALA A 271 23.46 25.09 6.28
C ALA A 271 24.18 24.48 5.07
N LEU A 272 24.64 23.22 5.16
CA LEU A 272 25.24 22.47 4.05
C LEU A 272 24.16 21.83 3.16
N HIS A 273 23.10 21.35 3.75
CA HIS A 273 22.01 20.63 3.12
C HIS A 273 20.67 21.23 3.57
N PRO A 274 20.14 22.27 2.89
CA PRO A 274 18.91 22.97 3.32
C PRO A 274 17.67 22.07 3.44
N SER A 275 17.66 20.92 2.73
CA SER A 275 16.60 19.93 2.78
C SER A 275 16.82 18.83 3.81
N PHE A 276 17.84 18.93 4.67
CA PHE A 276 18.17 17.91 5.67
C PHE A 276 17.04 17.73 6.69
N ASP A 277 16.54 16.51 6.78
CA ASP A 277 15.60 16.05 7.81
C ASP A 277 15.95 14.61 8.18
N ALA A 278 16.07 14.31 9.48
CA ALA A 278 16.36 12.95 9.97
C ALA A 278 15.28 11.94 9.55
N ALA A 279 14.04 12.40 9.36
CA ALA A 279 12.94 11.55 8.89
C ALA A 279 13.18 10.99 7.48
N LYS A 280 13.90 11.71 6.62
CA LYS A 280 14.29 11.25 5.28
C LYS A 280 15.25 10.05 5.30
N TYR A 281 15.92 9.84 6.44
CA TYR A 281 16.83 8.73 6.68
C TYR A 281 16.21 7.63 7.56
N GLY A 282 14.86 7.64 7.74
CA GLY A 282 14.14 6.63 8.53
C GLY A 282 14.16 6.85 10.05
N TYR A 283 14.70 7.97 10.53
CA TYR A 283 14.83 8.23 11.97
C TYR A 283 13.81 9.23 12.48
N SER A 284 13.08 8.87 13.54
CA SER A 284 12.10 9.77 14.18
C SER A 284 12.71 11.01 14.82
N ARG A 285 14.03 11.02 15.06
CA ARG A 285 14.78 12.16 15.66
C ARG A 285 16.25 12.12 15.22
N PHE A 286 16.86 13.28 15.03
CA PHE A 286 18.26 13.40 14.68
C PHE A 286 19.21 12.70 15.67
N SER A 287 18.89 12.72 16.98
CA SER A 287 19.68 12.00 17.98
C SER A 287 19.70 10.49 17.82
N LYS A 288 18.64 9.89 17.28
CA LYS A 288 18.59 8.46 16.96
C LYS A 288 19.50 8.14 15.76
N LEU A 289 19.41 8.95 14.70
CA LEU A 289 20.31 8.82 13.55
C LEU A 289 21.77 8.89 13.99
N LEU A 290 22.14 9.85 14.84
CA LEU A 290 23.52 9.98 15.34
C LEU A 290 24.00 8.79 16.18
N ASN A 291 23.11 8.15 16.94
CA ASN A 291 23.46 6.95 17.72
C ASN A 291 23.79 5.74 16.86
N ASP A 292 23.20 5.65 15.68
CA ASP A 292 23.40 4.53 14.75
C ASP A 292 24.62 4.71 13.85
N LEU A 293 25.18 5.94 13.80
CA LEU A 293 26.40 6.19 13.02
C LEU A 293 27.64 5.59 13.71
N PRO A 294 28.46 4.78 13.00
CA PRO A 294 29.64 4.16 13.57
C PRO A 294 30.71 5.17 13.98
N SER A 295 30.78 6.35 13.34
CA SER A 295 31.85 7.34 13.52
C SER A 295 31.71 8.24 14.74
N VAL A 296 30.51 8.34 15.31
CA VAL A 296 30.25 9.27 16.40
C VAL A 296 29.78 8.58 17.68
N LYS A 297 29.94 9.28 18.81
CA LYS A 297 29.39 8.89 20.12
C LYS A 297 28.54 10.04 20.65
N VAL A 298 27.29 9.76 21.00
CA VAL A 298 26.40 10.71 21.62
C VAL A 298 26.50 10.61 23.14
N THR A 299 26.74 11.71 23.81
CA THR A 299 26.94 11.80 25.25
C THR A 299 25.99 12.83 25.91
N ASN A 300 25.93 12.85 27.23
CA ASN A 300 25.11 13.77 28.00
C ASN A 300 23.62 13.81 27.57
N LEU A 301 22.94 12.66 27.69
CA LEU A 301 21.50 12.54 27.38
C LEU A 301 21.15 13.08 25.97
N SER A 302 21.96 12.73 24.97
CA SER A 302 21.80 13.13 23.57
C SER A 302 22.04 14.63 23.28
N ARG A 303 22.74 15.34 24.15
CA ARG A 303 23.03 16.77 23.96
C ARG A 303 24.33 17.06 23.23
N ASN A 304 25.35 16.19 23.36
CA ASN A 304 26.66 16.37 22.72
C ASN A 304 26.99 15.17 21.83
N VAL A 305 27.63 15.46 20.70
CA VAL A 305 28.13 14.51 19.70
C VAL A 305 29.64 14.66 19.62
N THR A 306 30.36 13.57 19.84
CA THR A 306 31.82 13.51 19.78
C THR A 306 32.26 12.51 18.73
N LEU A 307 33.27 12.86 17.94
CA LEU A 307 33.88 11.96 16.97
C LEU A 307 34.67 10.87 17.70
N LYS A 308 34.54 9.62 17.27
CA LYS A 308 35.35 8.53 17.83
C LYS A 308 36.82 8.67 17.40
N PRO A 309 37.80 8.24 18.23
CA PRO A 309 39.24 8.46 17.99
C PRO A 309 39.72 7.95 16.63
N GLU A 310 39.19 6.86 16.14
CA GLU A 310 39.54 6.25 14.87
C GLU A 310 39.22 7.09 13.63
N TYR A 311 38.28 8.05 13.77
CA TYR A 311 37.84 8.95 12.69
C TYR A 311 38.46 10.36 12.82
N VAL A 312 39.25 10.60 13.84
CA VAL A 312 39.93 11.90 14.05
C VAL A 312 41.12 11.98 13.10
N LYS A 313 41.10 12.97 12.19
CA LYS A 313 42.26 13.26 11.33
C LYS A 313 43.42 13.80 12.20
N THR A 314 44.47 13.02 12.39
CA THR A 314 45.72 13.51 12.95
C THR A 314 46.25 14.61 12.04
N LYS A 315 46.44 15.83 12.59
CA LYS A 315 47.21 16.86 11.89
C LYS A 315 48.61 16.29 11.65
N SER A 316 48.98 16.01 10.39
CA SER A 316 50.37 15.80 10.03
C SER A 316 51.11 17.08 10.44
N LYS A 317 52.01 16.97 11.40
CA LYS A 317 53.03 17.99 11.70
C LYS A 317 53.89 18.12 10.45
N ASN A 318 53.75 19.20 9.72
CA ASN A 318 54.81 19.80 8.91
C ASN A 318 55.21 21.10 9.60
#